data_cfedd822159e3b3415b11592574f33f6
#
_entry.id   cfedd822159e3b3415b11592574f33f6
#
_cell.length_a   1.000
_cell.length_b   1.000
_cell.length_c   1.000
_cell.angle_alpha   90.00
_cell.angle_beta   90.00
_cell.angle_gamma   90.00
#
_symmetry.space_group_name_H-M   'P 1'
#
loop_
_entity.id
_entity.type
_entity.pdbx_description
1 polymer ?
#
loop_
_entity_poly.entity_id
_entity_poly.type
_entity_poly.pdbx_seq_one_letter_code
_entity_poly.pdbx_strand_id
1 'polypeptide(L)'
;MKLNPQDLEQIADLTLQHYDQRAEDFWEGTRDHDVGQNIAALLQYVEGEAPFTILDFGCGPGRDLKAFAQLGHVAIGLEGAVRFAAMARTYSGCEVWRQDFLKLDLPDNHFDGVFANAALFHVPSQELPRVLRELHATLRPRGVLLSSNPHGQNEEGWSGGRYGAYYNLETWCRYMSAAGFIELTHYYRPAGLPRAQQSWLASVWRRK
;
A
#
# COMPACT_ATOMS: atom_id res chain seq x y z
N MET A 1 24.68 1.75 -0.40
CA MET A 1 25.30 0.66 0.41
C MET A 1 24.24 -0.42 0.57
N LYS A 2 24.58 -1.70 0.45
CA LYS A 2 23.60 -2.77 0.65
C LYS A 2 23.31 -2.91 2.14
N LEU A 3 22.03 -2.86 2.53
CA LEU A 3 21.58 -3.05 3.90
C LEU A 3 21.78 -4.52 4.30
N ASN A 4 22.29 -4.76 5.51
CA ASN A 4 22.37 -6.09 6.07
C ASN A 4 21.04 -6.49 6.73
N PRO A 5 20.83 -7.78 7.13
CA PRO A 5 19.57 -8.20 7.73
C PRO A 5 19.20 -7.47 9.01
N GLN A 6 20.18 -7.06 9.82
CA GLN A 6 19.94 -6.31 11.06
C GLN A 6 19.49 -4.87 10.75
N ASP A 7 20.08 -4.23 9.72
CA ASP A 7 19.64 -2.90 9.25
C ASP A 7 18.18 -2.95 8.79
N LEU A 8 17.79 -3.98 8.04
CA LEU A 8 16.42 -4.16 7.56
C LEU A 8 15.44 -4.37 8.72
N GLU A 9 15.79 -5.20 9.69
CA GLU A 9 14.96 -5.43 10.87
C GLU A 9 14.80 -4.13 11.68
N GLN A 10 15.88 -3.40 11.90
CA GLN A 10 15.83 -2.12 12.59
C GLN A 10 14.97 -1.08 11.85
N ILE A 11 15.03 -1.04 10.51
CA ILE A 11 14.18 -0.16 9.70
C ILE A 11 12.71 -0.48 9.90
N ALA A 12 12.34 -1.77 9.85
CA ALA A 12 10.97 -2.21 10.08
C ALA A 12 10.50 -1.86 11.49
N ASP A 13 11.26 -2.28 12.52
CA ASP A 13 10.89 -2.10 13.92
C ASP A 13 10.70 -0.62 14.28
N LEU A 14 11.64 0.25 13.91
CA LEU A 14 11.54 1.68 14.22
C LEU A 14 10.41 2.38 13.46
N THR A 15 10.16 1.97 12.22
CA THR A 15 9.04 2.51 11.43
C THR A 15 7.69 2.09 12.04
N LEU A 16 7.53 0.83 12.39
CA LEU A 16 6.32 0.33 13.06
C LEU A 16 6.12 0.97 14.43
N GLN A 17 7.19 1.09 15.23
CA GLN A 17 7.16 1.77 16.52
C GLN A 17 6.73 3.24 16.40
N HIS A 18 7.21 3.95 15.37
CA HIS A 18 6.78 5.33 15.11
C HIS A 18 5.27 5.44 14.93
N TYR A 19 4.67 4.51 14.17
CA TYR A 19 3.21 4.48 13.95
C TYR A 19 2.45 4.06 15.20
N ASP A 20 2.95 3.08 15.94
CA ASP A 20 2.34 2.65 17.21
C ASP A 20 2.29 3.79 18.24
N GLN A 21 3.37 4.56 18.37
CA GLN A 21 3.44 5.68 19.31
C GLN A 21 2.53 6.85 18.94
N ARG A 22 2.13 6.98 17.68
CA ARG A 22 1.35 8.12 17.14
C ARG A 22 -0.01 7.71 16.58
N ALA A 23 -0.53 6.58 17.02
CA ALA A 23 -1.70 5.97 16.38
C ALA A 23 -2.94 6.89 16.41
N GLU A 24 -3.21 7.53 17.52
CA GLU A 24 -4.35 8.46 17.68
C GLU A 24 -4.15 9.73 16.87
N ASP A 25 -2.98 10.37 16.99
CA ASP A 25 -2.66 11.59 16.25
C ASP A 25 -2.74 11.36 14.72
N PHE A 26 -2.24 10.19 14.27
CA PHE A 26 -2.34 9.80 12.88
C PHE A 26 -3.80 9.62 12.43
N TRP A 27 -4.62 8.96 13.26
CA TRP A 27 -6.04 8.78 12.97
C TRP A 27 -6.76 10.13 12.87
N GLU A 28 -6.59 11.00 13.87
CA GLU A 28 -7.21 12.32 13.86
C GLU A 28 -6.80 13.15 12.63
N GLY A 29 -5.54 13.05 12.22
CA GLY A 29 -5.03 13.78 11.06
C GLY A 29 -5.39 13.19 9.70
N THR A 30 -5.89 11.93 9.62
CA THR A 30 -6.07 11.24 8.33
C THR A 30 -7.45 10.64 8.09
N ARG A 31 -8.28 10.49 9.13
CA ARG A 31 -9.58 9.81 9.04
C ARG A 31 -10.53 10.42 7.99
N ASP A 32 -10.44 11.74 7.79
CA ASP A 32 -11.33 12.49 6.88
C ASP A 32 -10.69 12.76 5.50
N HIS A 33 -9.50 12.19 5.22
CA HIS A 33 -8.88 12.34 3.91
C HIS A 33 -9.71 11.61 2.83
N ASP A 34 -10.01 12.33 1.75
CA ASP A 34 -10.70 11.73 0.62
C ASP A 34 -9.76 10.83 -0.21
N VAL A 35 -10.08 9.56 -0.27
CA VAL A 35 -9.39 8.52 -1.05
C VAL A 35 -10.30 7.90 -2.12
N GLY A 36 -11.49 8.45 -2.31
CA GLY A 36 -12.49 7.94 -3.25
C GLY A 36 -11.95 7.77 -4.66
N GLN A 37 -11.08 8.68 -5.12
CA GLN A 37 -10.42 8.57 -6.41
C GLN A 37 -9.56 7.29 -6.53
N ASN A 38 -8.80 6.94 -5.49
CA ASN A 38 -7.94 5.75 -5.51
C ASN A 38 -8.79 4.46 -5.44
N ILE A 39 -9.83 4.43 -4.59
CA ILE A 39 -10.76 3.29 -4.51
C ILE A 39 -11.44 3.06 -5.85
N ALA A 40 -12.00 4.12 -6.45
CA ALA A 40 -12.63 4.04 -7.76
C ALA A 40 -11.65 3.58 -8.85
N ALA A 41 -10.41 4.07 -8.82
CA ALA A 41 -9.38 3.68 -9.79
C ALA A 41 -9.00 2.18 -9.67
N LEU A 42 -8.94 1.61 -8.45
CA LEU A 42 -8.75 0.16 -8.31
C LEU A 42 -9.94 -0.60 -8.89
N LEU A 43 -11.15 -0.30 -8.40
CA LEU A 43 -12.37 -1.05 -8.73
C LEU A 43 -12.74 -0.96 -10.20
N GLN A 44 -12.42 0.14 -10.89
CA GLN A 44 -12.65 0.30 -12.33
C GLN A 44 -11.96 -0.78 -13.17
N TYR A 45 -10.85 -1.31 -12.71
CA TYR A 45 -10.03 -2.25 -13.48
C TYR A 45 -10.12 -3.70 -12.97
N VAL A 46 -10.75 -3.96 -11.83
CA VAL A 46 -11.00 -5.34 -11.37
C VAL A 46 -12.04 -5.95 -12.29
N GLU A 47 -11.74 -7.14 -12.84
CA GLU A 47 -12.61 -7.86 -13.76
C GLU A 47 -13.52 -8.85 -13.01
N GLY A 48 -14.70 -9.14 -13.57
CA GLY A 48 -15.69 -10.05 -12.99
C GLY A 48 -16.85 -9.32 -12.33
N GLU A 49 -17.58 -10.04 -11.50
CA GLU A 49 -18.75 -9.53 -10.77
C GLU A 49 -18.43 -9.39 -9.27
N ALA A 50 -18.89 -8.30 -8.66
CA ALA A 50 -18.79 -8.11 -7.21
C ALA A 50 -19.62 -9.17 -6.46
N PRO A 51 -19.26 -9.52 -5.21
CA PRO A 51 -18.22 -8.91 -4.39
C PRO A 51 -16.79 -9.36 -4.74
N PHE A 52 -15.84 -8.42 -4.74
CA PHE A 52 -14.43 -8.70 -4.92
C PHE A 52 -13.73 -8.95 -3.57
N THR A 53 -12.66 -9.76 -3.58
CA THR A 53 -11.78 -9.92 -2.42
C THR A 53 -10.60 -8.98 -2.55
N ILE A 54 -10.51 -7.98 -1.66
CA ILE A 54 -9.52 -6.89 -1.71
C ILE A 54 -8.59 -6.98 -0.50
N LEU A 55 -7.29 -6.95 -0.75
CA LEU A 55 -6.26 -6.74 0.27
C LEU A 55 -5.99 -5.24 0.41
N ASP A 56 -6.25 -4.67 1.59
CA ASP A 56 -5.78 -3.34 1.96
C ASP A 56 -4.39 -3.46 2.60
N PHE A 57 -3.36 -3.27 1.80
CA PHE A 57 -1.95 -3.47 2.16
C PHE A 57 -1.40 -2.23 2.86
N GLY A 58 -1.15 -2.33 4.16
CA GLY A 58 -0.86 -1.21 5.03
C GLY A 58 -2.12 -0.41 5.35
N CYS A 59 -3.15 -1.12 5.83
CA CYS A 59 -4.48 -0.54 6.05
C CYS A 59 -4.54 0.54 7.13
N GLY A 60 -3.45 0.74 7.89
CA GLY A 60 -3.40 1.70 8.98
C GLY A 60 -4.55 1.48 9.98
N PRO A 61 -5.20 2.55 10.47
CA PRO A 61 -6.35 2.44 11.37
C PRO A 61 -7.66 1.94 10.73
N GLY A 62 -7.66 1.58 9.42
CA GLY A 62 -8.79 0.87 8.78
C GLY A 62 -9.80 1.74 8.03
N ARG A 63 -9.47 3.01 7.70
CA ARG A 63 -10.37 3.91 6.95
C ARG A 63 -10.75 3.33 5.59
N ASP A 64 -9.75 2.95 4.80
CA ASP A 64 -9.94 2.47 3.43
C ASP A 64 -10.54 1.06 3.44
N LEU A 65 -10.10 0.23 4.38
CA LEU A 65 -10.66 -1.10 4.64
C LEU A 65 -12.17 -1.05 4.89
N LYS A 66 -12.63 -0.11 5.75
CA LYS A 66 -14.05 0.10 6.00
C LYS A 66 -14.80 0.56 4.75
N ALA A 67 -14.19 1.42 3.94
CA ALA A 67 -14.81 1.90 2.71
C ALA A 67 -15.07 0.76 1.72
N PHE A 68 -14.12 -0.16 1.53
CA PHE A 68 -14.34 -1.36 0.69
C PHE A 68 -15.47 -2.25 1.23
N ALA A 69 -15.51 -2.48 2.55
CA ALA A 69 -16.59 -3.26 3.18
C ALA A 69 -17.97 -2.59 3.00
N GLN A 70 -18.05 -1.27 3.12
CA GLN A 70 -19.29 -0.51 2.88
C GLN A 70 -19.75 -0.55 1.42
N LEU A 71 -18.83 -0.72 0.47
CA LEU A 71 -19.14 -0.95 -0.95
C LEU A 71 -19.58 -2.40 -1.23
N GLY A 72 -19.61 -3.26 -0.21
CA GLY A 72 -20.08 -4.65 -0.32
C GLY A 72 -18.98 -5.64 -0.75
N HIS A 73 -17.71 -5.25 -0.70
CA HIS A 73 -16.58 -6.14 -1.01
C HIS A 73 -16.10 -6.91 0.23
N VAL A 74 -15.43 -8.03 0.02
CA VAL A 74 -14.72 -8.76 1.06
C VAL A 74 -13.34 -8.09 1.22
N ALA A 75 -13.19 -7.27 2.26
CA ALA A 75 -11.97 -6.53 2.52
C ALA A 75 -11.16 -7.18 3.65
N ILE A 76 -9.88 -7.42 3.41
CA ILE A 76 -8.92 -7.95 4.39
C ILE A 76 -7.81 -6.92 4.52
N GLY A 77 -7.50 -6.49 5.76
CA GLY A 77 -6.41 -5.58 6.04
C GLY A 77 -5.10 -6.33 6.31
N LEU A 78 -3.98 -5.73 5.93
CA LEU A 78 -2.66 -6.14 6.40
C LEU A 78 -1.98 -4.93 7.03
N GLU A 79 -1.51 -5.08 8.28
CA GLU A 79 -0.90 -3.99 9.04
C GLU A 79 0.15 -4.51 10.02
N GLY A 80 1.33 -3.90 10.04
CA GLY A 80 2.43 -4.29 10.92
C GLY A 80 2.34 -3.68 12.32
N ALA A 81 1.91 -2.42 12.43
CA ALA A 81 1.78 -1.71 13.70
C ALA A 81 0.65 -2.29 14.55
N VAL A 82 0.97 -2.64 15.79
CA VAL A 82 0.04 -3.36 16.69
C VAL A 82 -1.22 -2.53 16.98
N ARG A 83 -1.03 -1.24 17.27
CA ARG A 83 -2.14 -0.34 17.59
C ARG A 83 -3.01 -0.06 16.38
N PHE A 84 -2.40 0.17 15.21
CA PHE A 84 -3.16 0.35 13.97
C PHE A 84 -3.98 -0.89 13.64
N ALA A 85 -3.41 -2.09 13.72
CA ALA A 85 -4.15 -3.32 13.46
C ALA A 85 -5.34 -3.52 14.41
N ALA A 86 -5.18 -3.16 15.69
CA ALA A 86 -6.27 -3.19 16.66
C ALA A 86 -7.37 -2.15 16.33
N MET A 87 -6.97 -0.92 15.99
CA MET A 87 -7.90 0.14 15.58
C MET A 87 -8.65 -0.26 14.31
N ALA A 88 -7.95 -0.81 13.31
CA ALA A 88 -8.55 -1.23 12.05
C ALA A 88 -9.61 -2.29 12.24
N ARG A 89 -9.37 -3.32 13.06
CA ARG A 89 -10.37 -4.34 13.40
C ARG A 89 -11.60 -3.73 14.05
N THR A 90 -11.38 -2.85 15.04
CA THR A 90 -12.48 -2.21 15.77
C THR A 90 -13.29 -1.28 14.87
N TYR A 91 -12.63 -0.48 14.05
CA TYR A 91 -13.28 0.54 13.23
C TYR A 91 -13.98 -0.03 12.00
N SER A 92 -13.35 -0.98 11.30
CA SER A 92 -13.89 -1.53 10.05
C SER A 92 -14.79 -2.76 10.28
N GLY A 93 -14.56 -3.51 11.35
CA GLY A 93 -15.18 -4.83 11.58
C GLY A 93 -14.62 -5.93 10.66
N CYS A 94 -13.59 -5.64 9.86
CA CYS A 94 -12.99 -6.57 8.93
C CYS A 94 -11.87 -7.41 9.57
N GLU A 95 -11.49 -8.50 8.91
CA GLU A 95 -10.29 -9.26 9.23
C GLU A 95 -9.04 -8.40 8.97
N VAL A 96 -8.07 -8.46 9.88
CA VAL A 96 -6.78 -7.76 9.73
C VAL A 96 -5.65 -8.71 10.12
N TRP A 97 -4.78 -9.00 9.17
CA TRP A 97 -3.57 -9.77 9.36
C TRP A 97 -2.45 -8.87 9.87
N ARG A 98 -1.84 -9.26 10.97
CA ARG A 98 -0.70 -8.54 11.51
C ARG A 98 0.59 -9.10 10.91
N GLN A 99 1.13 -8.42 9.90
CA GLN A 99 2.35 -8.80 9.22
C GLN A 99 3.22 -7.59 8.92
N ASP A 100 4.54 -7.77 9.02
CA ASP A 100 5.56 -6.84 8.56
C ASP A 100 5.75 -7.01 7.03
N PHE A 101 5.90 -5.92 6.28
CA PHE A 101 6.15 -5.92 4.84
C PHE A 101 7.42 -6.68 4.44
N LEU A 102 8.38 -6.80 5.37
CA LEU A 102 9.59 -7.57 5.15
C LEU A 102 9.46 -9.06 5.49
N LYS A 103 8.33 -9.48 6.10
CA LYS A 103 8.06 -10.88 6.52
C LYS A 103 6.62 -11.26 6.17
N LEU A 104 6.29 -11.21 4.86
CA LEU A 104 4.95 -11.50 4.37
C LEU A 104 4.69 -13.01 4.30
N ASP A 105 3.47 -13.38 4.66
CA ASP A 105 2.91 -14.73 4.50
C ASP A 105 1.52 -14.58 3.86
N LEU A 106 1.50 -14.47 2.53
CA LEU A 106 0.30 -14.22 1.75
C LEU A 106 -0.10 -15.47 0.96
N PRO A 107 -1.39 -15.82 0.93
CA PRO A 107 -1.87 -16.94 0.10
C PRO A 107 -1.75 -16.58 -1.39
N ASP A 108 -1.37 -17.56 -2.21
CA ASP A 108 -1.31 -17.39 -3.67
C ASP A 108 -2.72 -17.32 -4.29
N ASN A 109 -2.86 -16.51 -5.36
CA ASN A 109 -4.08 -16.42 -6.18
C ASN A 109 -5.36 -16.19 -5.36
N HIS A 110 -5.30 -15.32 -4.37
CA HIS A 110 -6.37 -15.13 -3.40
C HIS A 110 -7.18 -13.84 -3.63
N PHE A 111 -6.53 -12.74 -3.99
CA PHE A 111 -7.16 -11.43 -4.10
C PHE A 111 -7.48 -11.03 -5.54
N ASP A 112 -8.64 -10.43 -5.74
CA ASP A 112 -9.02 -9.77 -7.01
C ASP A 112 -8.32 -8.42 -7.14
N GLY A 113 -8.08 -7.74 -6.01
CA GLY A 113 -7.38 -6.48 -5.93
C GLY A 113 -6.48 -6.34 -4.71
N VAL A 114 -5.37 -5.62 -4.90
CA VAL A 114 -4.49 -5.14 -3.82
C VAL A 114 -4.51 -3.62 -3.82
N PHE A 115 -4.85 -3.03 -2.69
CA PHE A 115 -4.87 -1.59 -2.46
C PHE A 115 -3.72 -1.20 -1.55
N ALA A 116 -2.66 -0.61 -2.09
CA ALA A 116 -1.46 -0.18 -1.36
C ALA A 116 -1.37 1.36 -1.34
N ASN A 117 -2.25 1.97 -0.56
CA ASN A 117 -2.36 3.42 -0.45
C ASN A 117 -1.48 3.95 0.67
N ALA A 118 -0.41 4.67 0.34
CA ALA A 118 0.58 5.19 1.27
C ALA A 118 1.32 4.11 2.10
N ALA A 119 1.64 2.97 1.48
CA ALA A 119 2.24 1.83 2.16
C ALA A 119 3.62 1.43 1.58
N LEU A 120 3.69 1.18 0.27
CA LEU A 120 4.88 0.58 -0.36
C LEU A 120 6.14 1.44 -0.30
N PHE A 121 6.03 2.74 -0.08
CA PHE A 121 7.20 3.59 0.12
C PHE A 121 7.95 3.34 1.43
N HIS A 122 7.38 2.57 2.38
CA HIS A 122 8.07 2.13 3.59
C HIS A 122 8.94 0.89 3.38
N VAL A 123 8.85 0.26 2.21
CA VAL A 123 9.70 -0.88 1.86
C VAL A 123 11.05 -0.37 1.35
N PRO A 124 12.19 -0.73 1.98
CA PRO A 124 13.51 -0.39 1.46
C PRO A 124 13.68 -0.84 0.01
N SER A 125 14.37 -0.05 -0.80
CA SER A 125 14.54 -0.32 -2.24
C SER A 125 15.12 -1.70 -2.53
N GLN A 126 15.97 -2.21 -1.64
CA GLN A 126 16.58 -3.54 -1.71
C GLN A 126 15.54 -4.66 -1.62
N GLU A 127 14.48 -4.50 -0.84
CA GLU A 127 13.43 -5.50 -0.59
C GLU A 127 12.19 -5.31 -1.49
N LEU A 128 12.04 -4.14 -2.08
CA LEU A 128 10.88 -3.83 -2.91
C LEU A 128 10.64 -4.85 -4.04
N PRO A 129 11.67 -5.34 -4.78
CA PRO A 129 11.45 -6.36 -5.81
C PRO A 129 10.88 -7.68 -5.27
N ARG A 130 11.24 -8.08 -4.03
CA ARG A 130 10.69 -9.28 -3.38
C ARG A 130 9.23 -9.04 -2.99
N VAL A 131 8.95 -7.95 -2.28
CA VAL A 131 7.59 -7.60 -1.84
C VAL A 131 6.63 -7.49 -3.04
N LEU A 132 7.05 -6.85 -4.13
CA LEU A 132 6.22 -6.75 -5.34
C LEU A 132 5.92 -8.11 -5.98
N ARG A 133 6.88 -9.07 -5.96
CA ARG A 133 6.62 -10.44 -6.44
C ARG A 133 5.65 -11.20 -5.53
N GLU A 134 5.71 -11.01 -4.23
CA GLU A 134 4.74 -11.61 -3.28
C GLU A 134 3.34 -11.02 -3.48
N LEU A 135 3.24 -9.70 -3.68
CA LEU A 135 1.98 -9.06 -4.04
C LEU A 135 1.46 -9.49 -5.42
N HIS A 136 2.35 -9.77 -6.37
CA HIS A 136 1.96 -10.34 -7.65
C HIS A 136 1.42 -11.77 -7.48
N ALA A 137 2.08 -12.61 -6.68
CA ALA A 137 1.68 -14.00 -6.47
C ALA A 137 0.32 -14.12 -5.76
N THR A 138 0.05 -13.23 -4.79
CA THR A 138 -1.21 -13.26 -4.02
C THR A 138 -2.45 -12.81 -4.83
N LEU A 139 -2.25 -12.00 -5.88
CA LEU A 139 -3.34 -11.64 -6.79
C LEU A 139 -3.79 -12.86 -7.62
N ARG A 140 -5.06 -12.95 -7.93
CA ARG A 140 -5.58 -13.89 -8.94
C ARG A 140 -5.03 -13.53 -10.33
N PRO A 141 -5.05 -14.46 -11.31
CA PRO A 141 -4.74 -14.11 -12.69
C PRO A 141 -5.58 -12.91 -13.14
N ARG A 142 -4.94 -11.92 -13.76
CA ARG A 142 -5.54 -10.62 -14.16
C ARG A 142 -5.98 -9.73 -13.00
N GLY A 143 -5.70 -10.08 -11.75
CA GLY A 143 -5.94 -9.24 -10.58
C GLY A 143 -5.20 -7.89 -10.67
N VAL A 144 -5.65 -6.92 -9.92
CA VAL A 144 -5.23 -5.52 -10.05
C VAL A 144 -4.55 -5.03 -8.77
N LEU A 145 -3.44 -4.31 -8.92
CA LEU A 145 -2.79 -3.62 -7.80
C LEU A 145 -2.88 -2.11 -8.04
N LEU A 146 -3.37 -1.38 -7.05
CA LEU A 146 -3.20 0.07 -6.97
C LEU A 146 -2.12 0.40 -5.96
N SER A 147 -1.18 1.25 -6.33
CA SER A 147 -0.25 1.88 -5.40
C SER A 147 -0.39 3.40 -5.45
N SER A 148 -0.31 4.06 -4.28
CA SER A 148 -0.24 5.51 -4.17
C SER A 148 0.86 5.86 -3.18
N ASN A 149 1.94 6.46 -3.67
CA ASN A 149 3.13 6.76 -2.87
C ASN A 149 3.54 8.23 -3.03
N PRO A 150 4.22 8.81 -2.04
CA PRO A 150 4.87 10.11 -2.22
C PRO A 150 5.83 10.03 -3.42
N HIS A 151 5.75 11.03 -4.30
CA HIS A 151 6.61 11.13 -5.47
C HIS A 151 7.96 11.75 -5.08
N GLY A 152 9.06 11.13 -5.50
CA GLY A 152 10.43 11.60 -5.24
C GLY A 152 11.35 11.51 -6.46
N GLN A 153 12.66 11.64 -6.21
CA GLN A 153 13.73 11.59 -7.23
C GLN A 153 14.64 10.36 -7.05
N ASN A 154 14.07 9.25 -6.55
CA ASN A 154 14.76 7.98 -6.27
C ASN A 154 15.69 8.04 -5.07
N GLU A 155 15.30 8.75 -4.06
CA GLU A 155 15.95 8.81 -2.76
C GLU A 155 15.26 7.89 -1.74
N GLU A 156 16.04 7.38 -0.78
CA GLU A 156 15.50 6.65 0.36
C GLU A 156 16.25 6.99 1.64
N GLY A 157 15.58 6.89 2.77
CA GLY A 157 16.16 7.14 4.09
C GLY A 157 15.14 7.49 5.15
N TRP A 158 15.65 7.95 6.30
CA TRP A 158 14.85 8.33 7.44
C TRP A 158 14.27 9.74 7.27
N SER A 159 12.99 9.88 7.53
CA SER A 159 12.29 11.17 7.55
C SER A 159 11.19 11.15 8.60
N GLY A 160 11.22 12.12 9.54
CA GLY A 160 10.20 12.26 10.57
C GLY A 160 10.01 11.03 11.45
N GLY A 161 11.07 10.23 11.69
CA GLY A 161 11.04 9.05 12.55
C GLY A 161 10.62 7.74 11.86
N ARG A 162 10.46 7.74 10.54
CA ARG A 162 10.12 6.55 9.74
C ARG A 162 10.98 6.47 8.49
N TYR A 163 11.23 5.27 8.01
CA TYR A 163 11.95 5.04 6.77
C TYR A 163 11.02 5.18 5.57
N GLY A 164 11.53 5.75 4.48
CA GLY A 164 10.79 5.86 3.22
C GLY A 164 11.70 5.84 2.00
N ALA A 165 11.21 5.25 0.91
CA ALA A 165 11.83 5.24 -0.41
C ALA A 165 10.88 5.93 -1.40
N TYR A 166 11.38 6.97 -2.06
CA TYR A 166 10.58 7.89 -2.85
C TYR A 166 11.02 7.81 -4.32
N TYR A 167 10.14 7.35 -5.19
CA TYR A 167 10.47 7.07 -6.58
C TYR A 167 9.84 8.09 -7.53
N ASN A 168 10.53 8.38 -8.64
CA ASN A 168 9.90 8.97 -9.80
C ASN A 168 9.13 7.89 -10.60
N LEU A 169 8.27 8.33 -11.53
CA LEU A 169 7.43 7.44 -12.32
C LEU A 169 8.25 6.39 -13.10
N GLU A 170 9.33 6.81 -13.75
CA GLU A 170 10.15 5.91 -14.57
C GLU A 170 10.73 4.75 -13.76
N THR A 171 11.29 5.05 -12.58
CA THR A 171 11.85 4.04 -11.69
C THR A 171 10.76 3.14 -11.11
N TRP A 172 9.62 3.71 -10.74
CA TRP A 172 8.47 2.95 -10.27
C TRP A 172 7.98 1.96 -11.33
N CYS A 173 7.81 2.42 -12.57
CA CYS A 173 7.42 1.56 -13.70
C CYS A 173 8.41 0.41 -13.93
N ARG A 174 9.73 0.65 -13.77
CA ARG A 174 10.75 -0.42 -13.88
C ARG A 174 10.57 -1.48 -12.80
N TYR A 175 10.34 -1.11 -11.54
CA TYR A 175 10.09 -2.07 -10.46
C TYR A 175 8.83 -2.89 -10.71
N MET A 176 7.73 -2.25 -11.05
CA MET A 176 6.45 -2.92 -11.29
C MET A 176 6.52 -3.88 -12.49
N SER A 177 7.10 -3.43 -13.60
CA SER A 177 7.26 -4.27 -14.81
C SER A 177 8.20 -5.46 -14.55
N ALA A 178 9.28 -5.26 -13.79
CA ALA A 178 10.20 -6.34 -13.41
C ALA A 178 9.56 -7.38 -12.47
N ALA A 179 8.54 -6.99 -11.72
CA ALA A 179 7.74 -7.89 -10.90
C ALA A 179 6.61 -8.61 -11.67
N GLY A 180 6.43 -8.35 -12.97
CA GLY A 180 5.43 -9.02 -13.81
C GLY A 180 4.12 -8.25 -13.99
N PHE A 181 4.05 -7.01 -13.57
CA PHE A 181 2.86 -6.17 -13.75
C PHE A 181 2.84 -5.42 -15.09
N ILE A 182 1.65 -5.14 -15.60
CA ILE A 182 1.38 -4.26 -16.74
C ILE A 182 0.68 -3.01 -16.24
N GLU A 183 1.18 -1.84 -16.61
CA GLU A 183 0.55 -0.57 -16.29
C GLU A 183 -0.81 -0.44 -16.99
N LEU A 184 -1.84 -0.02 -16.24
CA LEU A 184 -3.15 0.32 -16.76
C LEU A 184 -3.35 1.83 -16.83
N THR A 185 -2.94 2.54 -15.78
CA THR A 185 -2.97 4.00 -15.70
C THR A 185 -2.10 4.51 -14.55
N HIS A 186 -1.76 5.79 -14.62
CA HIS A 186 -1.23 6.53 -13.49
C HIS A 186 -1.77 7.96 -13.46
N TYR A 187 -1.70 8.59 -12.30
CA TYR A 187 -2.08 9.99 -12.10
C TYR A 187 -1.37 10.57 -10.87
N TYR A 188 -1.37 11.90 -10.81
CA TYR A 188 -0.77 12.60 -9.67
C TYR A 188 -1.84 13.25 -8.81
N ARG A 189 -1.56 13.35 -7.51
CA ARG A 189 -2.46 13.91 -6.52
C ARG A 189 -1.79 14.98 -5.67
N PRO A 190 -2.56 15.95 -5.10
CA PRO A 190 -4.01 16.15 -5.26
C PRO A 190 -4.40 16.53 -6.69
N ALA A 191 -5.60 16.09 -7.13
CA ALA A 191 -6.12 16.46 -8.43
C ALA A 191 -6.41 17.97 -8.51
N GLY A 192 -6.38 18.54 -9.73
CA GLY A 192 -6.70 19.95 -9.97
C GLY A 192 -5.60 20.95 -9.62
N LEU A 193 -4.50 20.52 -9.02
CA LEU A 193 -3.34 21.38 -8.75
C LEU A 193 -2.29 21.30 -9.87
N PRO A 194 -1.44 22.34 -10.03
CA PRO A 194 -0.27 22.24 -10.90
C PRO A 194 0.63 21.05 -10.55
N ARG A 195 1.25 20.43 -11.55
CA ARG A 195 2.07 19.21 -11.35
C ARG A 195 3.11 19.33 -10.23
N ALA A 196 3.76 20.49 -10.08
CA ALA A 196 4.75 20.75 -9.03
C ALA A 196 4.18 20.69 -7.60
N GLN A 197 2.87 20.80 -7.44
CA GLN A 197 2.16 20.71 -6.16
C GLN A 197 1.51 19.34 -5.94
N GLN A 198 1.60 18.46 -6.92
CA GLN A 198 1.06 17.09 -6.84
C GLN A 198 2.15 16.15 -6.33
N SER A 199 2.25 16.02 -5.03
CA SER A 199 3.33 15.29 -4.34
C SER A 199 3.12 13.76 -4.28
N TRP A 200 1.99 13.25 -4.78
CA TRP A 200 1.68 11.83 -4.78
C TRP A 200 1.58 11.28 -6.19
N LEU A 201 2.19 10.12 -6.41
CA LEU A 201 2.03 9.31 -7.61
C LEU A 201 1.13 8.12 -7.28
N ALA A 202 -0.04 8.06 -7.90
CA ALA A 202 -0.93 6.92 -7.89
C ALA A 202 -0.85 6.17 -9.22
N SER A 203 -0.86 4.84 -9.18
CA SER A 203 -0.77 4.01 -10.39
C SER A 203 -1.50 2.69 -10.22
N VAL A 204 -2.08 2.19 -11.29
CA VAL A 204 -2.88 0.96 -11.33
C VAL A 204 -2.23 -0.03 -12.28
N TRP A 205 -2.10 -1.26 -11.83
CA TRP A 205 -1.32 -2.31 -12.48
C TRP A 205 -2.08 -3.61 -12.53
N ARG A 206 -1.92 -4.36 -13.60
CA ARG A 206 -2.52 -5.69 -13.77
C ARG A 206 -1.45 -6.77 -13.63
N ARG A 207 -1.76 -7.83 -12.90
CA ARG A 207 -1.02 -9.08 -12.95
C ARG A 207 -1.14 -9.70 -14.35
N LYS A 208 0.01 -10.04 -14.98
CA LYS A 208 0.06 -10.80 -16.24
C LYS A 208 -0.50 -12.19 -16.08
#